data_573392783fb99826074dd8d90bc0b235
#
_entry.id   573392783fb99826074dd8d90bc0b235
#
_cell.length_a   1.000
_cell.length_b   1.000
_cell.length_c   1.000
_cell.angle_alpha   90.00
_cell.angle_beta   90.00
_cell.angle_gamma   90.00
#
_symmetry.space_group_name_H-M   'P 1'
#
loop_
_entity.id
_entity.type
_entity.pdbx_description
1 polymer ?
#
loop_
_entity_poly.entity_id
_entity_poly.type
_entity_poly.pdbx_seq_one_letter_code
_entity_poly.pdbx_strand_id
1 'polypeptide(L)'
;PSAPINTGAIPGVIKKIVFSCDAGMGSSAMGATKFRNRIKHLNLGITVINTSVDNVPADADIVVCQEVLQERAKASGPQAHIITIGNFLADPNLDALYKILEERANGGGVAPAPVPAAPEPAVTEETAKPAKSDVIVKEGIKTGLPSVTKEEAIQAAGELLHKLGYVNESYIPAMQERERTVSTYMGLGVAIPHGTAEAKGEVKKTGIVMLQYPDGVSFGEEKAYLVFGIAGIGDEHLDL
;
A
#
# COMPACT_ATOMS: atom_id res chain seq x y z
N PRO A 1 -2.35 -16.07 -10.78
CA PRO A 1 -2.46 -16.53 -9.38
C PRO A 1 -1.07 -16.62 -8.78
N SER A 2 -0.86 -15.95 -7.64
CA SER A 2 0.40 -15.99 -6.91
C SER A 2 0.78 -17.43 -6.52
N ALA A 3 2.07 -17.74 -6.51
CA ALA A 3 2.53 -19.05 -6.06
C ALA A 3 2.12 -19.29 -4.60
N PRO A 4 1.70 -20.52 -4.23
CA PRO A 4 1.32 -20.83 -2.86
C PRO A 4 2.50 -20.60 -1.91
N ILE A 5 2.24 -20.07 -0.72
CA ILE A 5 3.29 -19.84 0.27
C ILE A 5 3.93 -21.17 0.71
N ASN A 6 5.26 -21.15 0.83
CA ASN A 6 5.99 -22.27 1.43
C ASN A 6 5.88 -22.18 2.97
N THR A 7 4.87 -22.84 3.54
CA THR A 7 4.61 -22.82 4.96
C THR A 7 5.74 -23.40 5.82
N GLY A 8 6.54 -24.31 5.26
CA GLY A 8 7.70 -24.91 5.95
C GLY A 8 8.91 -23.97 6.13
N ALA A 9 8.96 -22.87 5.36
CA ALA A 9 10.04 -21.90 5.43
C ALA A 9 9.68 -20.65 6.28
N ILE A 10 8.46 -20.55 6.81
CA ILE A 10 8.05 -19.42 7.64
C ILE A 10 8.78 -19.48 9.00
N PRO A 11 9.44 -18.37 9.43
CA PRO A 11 10.18 -18.32 10.69
C PRO A 11 9.35 -18.79 11.88
N GLY A 12 9.95 -19.54 12.80
CA GLY A 12 9.29 -20.01 14.02
C GLY A 12 8.81 -18.86 14.91
N VAL A 13 9.59 -17.79 15.00
CA VAL A 13 9.23 -16.54 15.70
C VAL A 13 9.08 -15.45 14.67
N ILE A 14 7.93 -14.77 14.68
CA ILE A 14 7.64 -13.63 13.82
C ILE A 14 7.39 -12.42 14.71
N LYS A 15 8.20 -11.40 14.55
CA LYS A 15 8.10 -10.12 15.27
C LYS A 15 7.69 -8.98 14.33
N LYS A 16 8.13 -9.03 13.07
CA LYS A 16 7.91 -7.97 12.10
C LYS A 16 7.50 -8.51 10.74
N ILE A 17 6.34 -8.06 10.26
CA ILE A 17 5.83 -8.31 8.91
C ILE A 17 5.82 -6.99 8.15
N VAL A 18 6.43 -6.97 6.97
CA VAL A 18 6.58 -5.79 6.13
C VAL A 18 5.80 -5.98 4.84
N PHE A 19 4.85 -5.10 4.57
CA PHE A 19 4.15 -5.02 3.29
C PHE A 19 4.92 -4.07 2.37
N SER A 20 5.44 -4.57 1.26
CA SER A 20 6.29 -3.78 0.37
C SER A 20 5.70 -3.67 -1.02
N CYS A 21 5.59 -2.43 -1.51
CA CYS A 21 5.34 -2.14 -2.91
C CYS A 21 6.46 -1.25 -3.46
N ASP A 22 6.41 -0.89 -4.72
CA ASP A 22 7.43 -0.09 -5.37
C ASP A 22 7.73 1.21 -4.59
N ALA A 23 6.72 2.02 -4.32
CA ALA A 23 6.87 3.32 -3.63
C ALA A 23 6.73 3.24 -2.09
N GLY A 24 6.28 2.12 -1.53
CA GLY A 24 6.01 1.97 -0.09
C GLY A 24 4.78 2.73 0.40
N MET A 25 3.91 3.18 -0.49
CA MET A 25 2.67 3.89 -0.19
C MET A 25 1.51 3.31 -1.03
N GLY A 26 0.29 3.69 -0.75
CA GLY A 26 -0.87 3.19 -1.49
C GLY A 26 -1.19 1.74 -1.12
N SER A 27 -1.09 0.80 -2.05
CA SER A 27 -1.55 -0.58 -1.90
C SER A 27 -0.91 -1.35 -0.74
N SER A 28 0.41 -1.21 -0.54
CA SER A 28 1.11 -1.87 0.58
C SER A 28 0.68 -1.31 1.93
N ALA A 29 0.44 -0.02 2.02
CA ALA A 29 0.00 0.64 3.24
C ALA A 29 -1.43 0.23 3.62
N MET A 30 -2.34 0.19 2.65
CA MET A 30 -3.71 -0.32 2.86
C MET A 30 -3.70 -1.80 3.26
N GLY A 31 -2.87 -2.62 2.58
CA GLY A 31 -2.70 -4.03 2.91
C GLY A 31 -2.16 -4.23 4.33
N ALA A 32 -1.13 -3.49 4.71
CA ALA A 32 -0.55 -3.54 6.05
C ALA A 32 -1.58 -3.15 7.13
N THR A 33 -2.34 -2.07 6.90
CA THR A 33 -3.38 -1.63 7.82
C THR A 33 -4.49 -2.67 7.96
N LYS A 34 -4.99 -3.22 6.84
CA LYS A 34 -6.00 -4.28 6.87
C LYS A 34 -5.50 -5.52 7.60
N PHE A 35 -4.28 -5.96 7.29
CA PHE A 35 -3.71 -7.16 7.90
C PHE A 35 -3.42 -6.96 9.39
N ARG A 36 -2.88 -5.79 9.79
CA ARG A 36 -2.68 -5.40 11.19
C ARG A 36 -3.97 -5.49 11.99
N ASN A 37 -5.05 -4.91 11.46
CA ASN A 37 -6.36 -4.95 12.10
C ASN A 37 -6.91 -6.38 12.20
N ARG A 38 -6.66 -7.21 11.18
CA ARG A 38 -7.09 -8.62 11.15
C ARG A 38 -6.42 -9.46 12.22
N ILE A 39 -5.11 -9.26 12.49
CA ILE A 39 -4.36 -10.05 13.48
C ILE A 39 -4.36 -9.46 14.88
N LYS A 40 -4.89 -8.25 15.06
CA LYS A 40 -4.87 -7.52 16.35
C LYS A 40 -5.42 -8.35 17.53
N HIS A 41 -6.49 -9.08 17.29
CA HIS A 41 -7.15 -9.91 18.33
C HIS A 41 -6.33 -11.14 18.74
N LEU A 42 -5.33 -11.56 17.95
CA LEU A 42 -4.45 -12.70 18.24
C LEU A 42 -3.40 -12.37 19.32
N ASN A 43 -3.19 -11.11 19.66
CA ASN A 43 -2.25 -10.63 20.67
C ASN A 43 -0.82 -11.22 20.58
N LEU A 44 -0.32 -11.43 19.36
CA LEU A 44 0.99 -12.04 19.10
C LEU A 44 2.18 -11.09 19.25
N GLY A 45 1.94 -9.80 19.49
CA GLY A 45 3.02 -8.79 19.57
C GLY A 45 3.73 -8.52 18.24
N ILE A 46 3.09 -8.86 17.12
CA ILE A 46 3.69 -8.70 15.78
C ILE A 46 3.50 -7.26 15.29
N THR A 47 4.60 -6.62 14.92
CA THR A 47 4.59 -5.32 14.25
C THR A 47 4.33 -5.50 12.75
N VAL A 48 3.32 -4.85 12.21
CA VAL A 48 3.01 -4.84 10.76
C VAL A 48 3.20 -3.43 10.23
N ILE A 49 4.12 -3.27 9.30
CA ILE A 49 4.46 -1.98 8.67
C ILE A 49 4.40 -2.08 7.14
N ASN A 50 4.47 -0.94 6.47
CA ASN A 50 4.65 -0.84 5.03
C ASN A 50 5.92 -0.05 4.71
N THR A 51 6.54 -0.36 3.57
CA THR A 51 7.74 0.34 3.07
C THR A 51 7.87 0.17 1.56
N SER A 52 8.75 0.96 0.94
CA SER A 52 9.17 0.65 -0.43
C SER A 52 9.98 -0.64 -0.44
N VAL A 53 9.91 -1.36 -1.56
CA VAL A 53 10.60 -2.65 -1.71
C VAL A 53 12.12 -2.55 -1.58
N ASP A 54 12.70 -1.37 -1.86
CA ASP A 54 14.14 -1.13 -1.75
C ASP A 54 14.59 -0.72 -0.34
N ASN A 55 13.64 -0.50 0.59
CA ASN A 55 13.93 -0.07 1.97
C ASN A 55 13.36 -1.05 3.01
N VAL A 56 13.46 -2.35 2.75
CA VAL A 56 13.05 -3.38 3.71
C VAL A 56 13.96 -3.33 4.94
N PRO A 57 13.40 -3.18 6.16
CA PRO A 57 14.21 -3.17 7.38
C PRO A 57 14.96 -4.49 7.59
N ALA A 58 16.19 -4.42 8.09
CA ALA A 58 17.05 -5.60 8.33
C ALA A 58 16.48 -6.56 9.40
N ASP A 59 15.53 -6.11 10.22
CA ASP A 59 14.85 -6.91 11.24
C ASP A 59 13.46 -7.43 10.77
N ALA A 60 13.17 -7.38 9.47
CA ALA A 60 11.98 -7.98 8.90
C ALA A 60 12.07 -9.51 8.93
N ASP A 61 11.06 -10.17 9.50
CA ASP A 61 10.94 -11.63 9.49
C ASP A 61 10.20 -12.11 8.23
N ILE A 62 9.19 -11.37 7.81
CA ILE A 62 8.38 -11.64 6.62
C ILE A 62 8.24 -10.36 5.80
N VAL A 63 8.40 -10.49 4.48
CA VAL A 63 8.07 -9.45 3.50
C VAL A 63 6.95 -9.95 2.60
N VAL A 64 5.88 -9.18 2.52
CA VAL A 64 4.75 -9.41 1.62
C VAL A 64 4.85 -8.42 0.47
N CYS A 65 5.01 -8.91 -0.75
CA CYS A 65 5.13 -8.06 -1.95
C CYS A 65 4.45 -8.70 -3.16
N GLN A 66 4.25 -7.92 -4.21
CA GLN A 66 3.79 -8.46 -5.49
C GLN A 66 4.90 -9.28 -6.15
N GLU A 67 4.51 -10.32 -6.92
CA GLU A 67 5.43 -11.28 -7.52
C GLU A 67 6.54 -10.60 -8.35
N VAL A 68 6.18 -9.58 -9.12
CA VAL A 68 7.14 -8.82 -9.96
C VAL A 68 8.20 -8.07 -9.16
N LEU A 69 7.99 -7.85 -7.86
CA LEU A 69 8.92 -7.17 -6.96
C LEU A 69 9.75 -8.14 -6.10
N GLN A 70 9.55 -9.45 -6.25
CA GLN A 70 10.16 -10.47 -5.40
C GLN A 70 11.69 -10.38 -5.35
N GLU A 71 12.33 -10.21 -6.50
CA GLU A 71 13.81 -10.17 -6.58
C GLU A 71 14.36 -8.90 -5.90
N ARG A 72 13.68 -7.77 -6.05
CA ARG A 72 14.04 -6.52 -5.34
C ARG A 72 13.85 -6.67 -3.83
N ALA A 73 12.74 -7.29 -3.41
CA ALA A 73 12.49 -7.58 -1.99
C ALA A 73 13.57 -8.49 -1.39
N LYS A 74 14.03 -9.51 -2.11
CA LYS A 74 15.14 -10.38 -1.69
C LYS A 74 16.46 -9.61 -1.58
N ALA A 75 16.73 -8.72 -2.52
CA ALA A 75 17.97 -7.93 -2.52
C ALA A 75 18.02 -6.98 -1.32
N SER A 76 16.89 -6.36 -0.96
CA SER A 76 16.82 -5.38 0.14
C SER A 76 16.63 -6.04 1.52
N GLY A 77 15.96 -7.19 1.59
CA GLY A 77 15.70 -7.94 2.82
C GLY A 77 16.08 -9.43 2.70
N PRO A 78 17.38 -9.79 2.48
CA PRO A 78 17.79 -11.16 2.18
C PRO A 78 17.52 -12.15 3.33
N GLN A 79 17.36 -11.67 4.55
CA GLN A 79 17.08 -12.47 5.75
C GLN A 79 15.59 -12.78 5.91
N ALA A 80 14.71 -12.01 5.26
CA ALA A 80 13.26 -12.13 5.43
C ALA A 80 12.67 -13.26 4.58
N HIS A 81 11.65 -13.92 5.09
CA HIS A 81 10.85 -14.83 4.28
C HIS A 81 9.90 -14.04 3.37
N ILE A 82 10.03 -14.24 2.06
CA ILE A 82 9.23 -13.50 1.06
C ILE A 82 7.93 -14.25 0.78
N ILE A 83 6.81 -13.55 0.93
CA ILE A 83 5.48 -14.02 0.51
C ILE A 83 5.01 -13.17 -0.65
N THR A 84 4.80 -13.80 -1.79
CA THR A 84 4.27 -13.10 -2.97
C THR A 84 2.76 -13.12 -3.01
N ILE A 85 2.17 -12.02 -3.44
CA ILE A 85 0.73 -11.83 -3.57
C ILE A 85 0.38 -11.15 -4.90
N GLY A 86 -0.83 -11.36 -5.36
CA GLY A 86 -1.40 -10.63 -6.49
C GLY A 86 -2.12 -9.36 -6.06
N ASN A 87 -2.76 -9.37 -4.88
CA ASN A 87 -3.55 -8.26 -4.38
C ASN A 87 -3.37 -8.09 -2.85
N PHE A 88 -2.99 -6.89 -2.42
CA PHE A 88 -2.77 -6.57 -1.00
C PHE A 88 -4.04 -6.61 -0.13
N LEU A 89 -5.22 -6.50 -0.72
CA LEU A 89 -6.48 -6.51 0.03
C LEU A 89 -7.13 -7.90 0.12
N ALA A 90 -6.90 -8.76 -0.87
CA ALA A 90 -7.50 -10.09 -0.90
C ALA A 90 -6.61 -11.03 -1.72
N ASP A 91 -5.87 -11.90 -1.04
CA ASP A 91 -5.02 -12.91 -1.65
C ASP A 91 -5.02 -14.19 -0.81
N PRO A 92 -5.08 -15.38 -1.43
CA PRO A 92 -5.03 -16.65 -0.71
C PRO A 92 -3.80 -16.80 0.19
N ASN A 93 -2.66 -16.21 -0.19
CA ASN A 93 -1.44 -16.25 0.62
C ASN A 93 -1.53 -15.41 1.88
N LEU A 94 -2.29 -14.29 1.86
CA LEU A 94 -2.60 -13.53 3.09
C LEU A 94 -3.52 -14.33 4.02
N ASP A 95 -4.45 -15.11 3.48
CA ASP A 95 -5.31 -15.99 4.28
C ASP A 95 -4.52 -17.13 4.87
N ALA A 96 -3.58 -17.71 4.12
CA ALA A 96 -2.71 -18.77 4.61
C ALA A 96 -1.78 -18.24 5.72
N LEU A 97 -1.18 -17.07 5.54
CA LEU A 97 -0.37 -16.42 6.59
C LEU A 97 -1.20 -16.18 7.86
N TYR A 98 -2.42 -15.64 7.70
CA TYR A 98 -3.32 -15.43 8.84
C TYR A 98 -3.60 -16.73 9.61
N LYS A 99 -3.93 -17.83 8.92
CA LYS A 99 -4.19 -19.14 9.56
C LYS A 99 -2.98 -19.63 10.36
N ILE A 100 -1.77 -19.50 9.83
CA ILE A 100 -0.54 -19.87 10.53
C ILE A 100 -0.39 -19.05 11.82
N LEU A 101 -0.66 -17.75 11.77
CA LEU A 101 -0.60 -16.88 12.95
C LEU A 101 -1.70 -17.24 13.97
N GLU A 102 -2.89 -17.55 13.51
CA GLU A 102 -4.02 -18.00 14.35
C GLU A 102 -3.74 -19.33 15.04
N GLU A 103 -3.18 -20.31 14.32
CA GLU A 103 -2.76 -21.60 14.88
C GLU A 103 -1.68 -21.40 15.95
N ARG A 104 -0.73 -20.51 15.74
CA ARG A 104 0.30 -20.18 16.73
C ARG A 104 -0.26 -19.50 17.97
N ALA A 105 -1.25 -18.61 17.80
CA ALA A 105 -1.96 -18.00 18.92
C ALA A 105 -2.72 -19.01 19.76
N ASN A 106 -3.35 -20.02 19.11
CA ASN A 106 -4.16 -21.03 19.76
C ASN A 106 -3.35 -22.26 20.26
N GLY A 107 -2.15 -22.49 19.70
CA GLY A 107 -1.34 -23.69 19.93
C GLY A 107 -0.31 -23.63 21.05
N GLY A 108 -0.36 -22.66 21.95
CA GLY A 108 0.43 -22.69 23.20
C GLY A 108 1.95 -22.62 23.04
N GLY A 109 2.48 -21.97 22.06
CA GLY A 109 3.91 -21.63 21.94
C GLY A 109 4.18 -20.28 22.62
N VAL A 110 4.73 -20.34 23.84
CA VAL A 110 5.38 -19.26 24.60
C VAL A 110 4.86 -17.84 24.29
N ALA A 111 3.95 -17.35 25.12
CA ALA A 111 3.64 -15.93 25.17
C ALA A 111 4.95 -15.16 25.37
N PRO A 112 5.38 -14.28 24.49
CA PRO A 112 6.38 -13.29 24.85
C PRO A 112 5.75 -12.46 25.96
N ALA A 113 6.52 -12.23 27.04
CA ALA A 113 6.15 -11.28 28.08
C ALA A 113 5.74 -9.96 27.41
N PRO A 114 4.78 -9.20 28.01
CA PRO A 114 4.38 -7.93 27.48
C PRO A 114 5.63 -7.06 27.38
N VAL A 115 6.15 -6.91 26.18
CA VAL A 115 7.12 -5.85 25.90
C VAL A 115 6.38 -4.55 26.15
N PRO A 116 6.93 -3.65 26.99
CA PRO A 116 6.39 -2.31 27.11
C PRO A 116 6.23 -1.78 25.69
N ALA A 117 5.09 -1.17 25.41
CA ALA A 117 4.84 -0.52 24.14
C ALA A 117 6.13 0.23 23.75
N ALA A 118 6.78 -0.19 22.68
CA ALA A 118 7.88 0.57 22.14
C ALA A 118 7.34 1.98 21.94
N PRO A 119 8.04 3.01 22.39
CA PRO A 119 7.59 4.36 22.14
C PRO A 119 7.36 4.47 20.63
N GLU A 120 6.19 4.93 20.26
CA GLU A 120 5.93 5.41 18.91
C GLU A 120 7.16 6.21 18.50
N PRO A 121 7.72 6.01 17.29
CA PRO A 121 8.87 6.81 16.89
C PRO A 121 8.50 8.26 17.14
N ALA A 122 9.29 8.90 18.00
CA ALA A 122 9.10 10.28 18.36
C ALA A 122 8.96 11.07 17.06
N VAL A 123 7.75 11.54 16.83
CA VAL A 123 7.47 12.52 15.79
C VAL A 123 8.30 13.72 16.20
N THR A 124 9.38 13.97 15.48
CA THR A 124 10.02 15.27 15.54
C THR A 124 8.96 16.26 15.08
N GLU A 125 8.40 16.96 16.03
CA GLU A 125 7.54 18.12 15.78
C GLU A 125 8.30 19.10 14.88
N GLU A 126 7.65 19.48 13.84
CA GLU A 126 7.51 20.78 13.22
C GLU A 126 7.35 20.69 11.69
N THR A 127 6.20 20.22 11.27
CA THR A 127 5.45 20.85 10.18
C THR A 127 3.97 20.59 10.47
N ALA A 128 3.18 21.65 10.51
CA ALA A 128 1.77 21.62 10.84
C ALA A 128 1.05 20.50 10.08
N LYS A 129 0.44 19.51 10.81
CA LYS A 129 -0.48 18.55 10.22
C LYS A 129 -1.52 19.33 9.42
N PRO A 130 -1.64 19.09 8.09
CA PRO A 130 -2.79 19.65 7.38
C PRO A 130 -4.06 19.17 8.09
N ALA A 131 -5.01 20.04 8.30
CA ALA A 131 -6.31 19.65 8.82
C ALA A 131 -6.87 18.57 7.89
N LYS A 132 -7.52 17.51 8.43
CA LYS A 132 -8.08 16.39 7.63
C LYS A 132 -8.96 16.85 6.45
N SER A 133 -9.49 18.08 6.50
CA SER A 133 -10.27 18.74 5.45
C SER A 133 -9.45 19.16 4.22
N ASP A 134 -8.12 19.20 4.29
CA ASP A 134 -7.28 19.76 3.21
C ASP A 134 -6.72 18.69 2.27
N VAL A 135 -6.80 17.40 2.64
CA VAL A 135 -6.28 16.28 1.84
C VAL A 135 -7.21 15.91 0.68
N ILE A 136 -8.53 15.97 0.90
CA ILE A 136 -9.54 15.81 -0.13
C ILE A 136 -10.47 17.02 -0.11
N VAL A 137 -10.59 17.71 -1.23
CA VAL A 137 -11.45 18.88 -1.38
C VAL A 137 -12.58 18.59 -2.37
N LYS A 138 -13.70 19.31 -2.24
CA LYS A 138 -14.88 19.10 -3.09
C LYS A 138 -14.54 19.22 -4.59
N GLU A 139 -13.68 20.14 -4.96
CA GLU A 139 -13.21 20.38 -6.31
C GLU A 139 -12.43 19.20 -6.89
N GLY A 140 -11.82 18.38 -6.02
CA GLY A 140 -11.09 17.15 -6.34
C GLY A 140 -11.99 15.93 -6.58
N ILE A 141 -13.31 16.08 -6.41
CA ILE A 141 -14.29 15.01 -6.62
C ILE A 141 -15.02 15.24 -7.94
N LYS A 142 -14.93 14.29 -8.87
CA LYS A 142 -15.63 14.29 -10.15
C LYS A 142 -16.45 13.02 -10.29
N THR A 143 -17.72 13.15 -10.58
CA THR A 143 -18.66 12.03 -10.70
C THR A 143 -19.34 12.01 -12.05
N GLY A 144 -19.82 10.84 -12.47
CA GLY A 144 -20.57 10.69 -13.71
C GLY A 144 -19.72 10.90 -14.97
N LEU A 145 -18.43 10.62 -14.92
CA LEU A 145 -17.52 10.76 -16.05
C LEU A 145 -17.78 9.65 -17.10
N PRO A 146 -17.65 9.96 -18.40
CA PRO A 146 -17.74 8.94 -19.45
C PRO A 146 -16.57 7.97 -19.34
N SER A 147 -16.78 6.71 -19.73
CA SER A 147 -15.70 5.71 -19.78
C SER A 147 -14.61 6.14 -20.74
N VAL A 148 -13.37 5.93 -20.34
CA VAL A 148 -12.14 6.30 -21.05
C VAL A 148 -11.15 5.14 -20.97
N THR A 149 -9.98 5.27 -21.59
CA THR A 149 -8.88 4.33 -21.40
C THR A 149 -8.26 4.48 -20.00
N LYS A 150 -7.53 3.49 -19.57
CA LYS A 150 -6.79 3.51 -18.30
C LYS A 150 -5.82 4.70 -18.24
N GLU A 151 -5.08 4.88 -19.31
CA GLU A 151 -4.11 5.94 -19.46
C GLU A 151 -4.77 7.33 -19.34
N GLU A 152 -5.92 7.52 -19.98
CA GLU A 152 -6.69 8.77 -19.90
C GLU A 152 -7.25 9.00 -18.48
N ALA A 153 -7.69 7.96 -17.80
CA ALA A 153 -8.19 8.08 -16.42
C ALA A 153 -7.05 8.47 -15.45
N ILE A 154 -5.87 7.90 -15.61
CA ILE A 154 -4.67 8.24 -14.81
C ILE A 154 -4.22 9.66 -15.14
N GLN A 155 -4.21 10.04 -16.41
CA GLN A 155 -3.90 11.40 -16.85
C GLN A 155 -4.84 12.42 -16.21
N ALA A 156 -6.16 12.18 -16.28
CA ALA A 156 -7.18 13.05 -15.71
C ALA A 156 -7.01 13.20 -14.18
N ALA A 157 -6.69 12.13 -13.48
CA ALA A 157 -6.40 12.16 -12.05
C ALA A 157 -5.16 13.01 -11.74
N GLY A 158 -4.08 12.83 -12.49
CA GLY A 158 -2.84 13.61 -12.36
C GLY A 158 -3.03 15.10 -12.68
N GLU A 159 -3.76 15.42 -13.74
CA GLU A 159 -4.10 16.80 -14.10
C GLU A 159 -4.93 17.48 -13.02
N LEU A 160 -5.86 16.76 -12.41
CA LEU A 160 -6.67 17.30 -11.33
C LEU A 160 -5.84 17.54 -10.07
N LEU A 161 -4.91 16.62 -9.71
CA LEU A 161 -3.94 16.82 -8.64
C LEU A 161 -3.06 18.05 -8.90
N HIS A 162 -2.56 18.21 -10.13
CA HIS A 162 -1.75 19.36 -10.52
C HIS A 162 -2.54 20.67 -10.45
N LYS A 163 -3.76 20.69 -11.00
CA LYS A 163 -4.67 21.85 -10.98
C LYS A 163 -4.98 22.33 -9.57
N LEU A 164 -5.12 21.40 -8.61
CA LEU A 164 -5.35 21.70 -7.20
C LEU A 164 -4.07 22.04 -6.42
N GLY A 165 -2.92 22.04 -7.10
CA GLY A 165 -1.63 22.41 -6.51
C GLY A 165 -1.04 21.37 -5.57
N TYR A 166 -1.45 20.09 -5.69
CA TYR A 166 -0.88 19.01 -4.90
C TYR A 166 0.46 18.52 -5.46
N VAL A 167 0.65 18.59 -6.78
CA VAL A 167 1.85 18.10 -7.46
C VAL A 167 2.33 19.06 -8.54
N ASN A 168 3.59 18.88 -8.99
CA ASN A 168 4.10 19.45 -10.24
C ASN A 168 3.56 18.64 -11.44
N GLU A 169 3.57 19.24 -12.63
CA GLU A 169 3.13 18.59 -13.88
C GLU A 169 3.93 17.32 -14.19
N SER A 170 5.22 17.31 -13.85
CA SER A 170 6.14 16.17 -13.97
C SER A 170 5.71 14.91 -13.18
N TYR A 171 4.80 15.05 -12.22
CA TYR A 171 4.23 13.91 -11.49
C TYR A 171 3.31 13.03 -12.35
N ILE A 172 2.66 13.61 -13.38
CA ILE A 172 1.69 12.91 -14.23
C ILE A 172 2.35 11.77 -15.02
N PRO A 173 3.47 11.99 -15.75
CA PRO A 173 4.19 10.89 -16.39
C PRO A 173 4.64 9.80 -15.42
N ALA A 174 5.02 10.17 -14.19
CA ALA A 174 5.41 9.21 -13.16
C ALA A 174 4.24 8.32 -12.69
N MET A 175 3.00 8.85 -12.67
CA MET A 175 1.82 8.03 -12.42
C MET A 175 1.60 6.99 -13.52
N GLN A 176 1.81 7.36 -14.80
CA GLN A 176 1.72 6.45 -15.94
C GLN A 176 2.80 5.36 -15.87
N GLU A 177 4.02 5.74 -15.54
CA GLU A 177 5.14 4.81 -15.41
C GLU A 177 4.91 3.82 -14.26
N ARG A 178 4.39 4.29 -13.13
CA ARG A 178 4.03 3.46 -11.98
C ARG A 178 3.01 2.39 -12.36
N GLU A 179 1.98 2.75 -13.12
CA GLU A 179 0.96 1.80 -13.59
C GLU A 179 1.52 0.76 -14.56
N ARG A 180 2.52 1.11 -15.40
CA ARG A 180 3.18 0.16 -16.31
C ARG A 180 3.99 -0.88 -15.56
N THR A 181 4.62 -0.48 -14.44
CA THR A 181 5.44 -1.37 -13.62
C THR A 181 4.57 -2.38 -12.88
N VAL A 182 3.55 -1.91 -12.20
CA VAL A 182 2.60 -2.71 -11.43
C VAL A 182 1.26 -2.00 -11.41
N SER A 183 0.18 -2.69 -11.74
CA SER A 183 -1.14 -2.10 -11.74
C SER A 183 -1.52 -1.51 -10.38
N THR A 184 -2.11 -0.33 -10.41
CA THR A 184 -2.66 0.35 -9.24
C THR A 184 -4.11 -0.04 -8.95
N TYR A 185 -4.66 -1.00 -9.69
CA TYR A 185 -5.98 -1.56 -9.41
C TYR A 185 -5.97 -2.37 -8.11
N MET A 186 -6.89 -2.06 -7.23
CA MET A 186 -6.96 -2.66 -5.88
C MET A 186 -7.98 -3.79 -5.76
N GLY A 187 -8.73 -4.07 -6.82
CA GLY A 187 -9.91 -4.91 -6.75
C GLY A 187 -11.16 -4.13 -6.33
N LEU A 188 -12.32 -4.80 -6.34
CA LEU A 188 -13.61 -4.23 -5.93
C LEU A 188 -14.02 -2.97 -6.73
N GLY A 189 -13.53 -2.81 -7.94
CA GLY A 189 -13.84 -1.67 -8.79
C GLY A 189 -13.10 -0.38 -8.44
N VAL A 190 -11.98 -0.47 -7.72
CA VAL A 190 -11.19 0.69 -7.25
C VAL A 190 -9.77 0.64 -7.81
N ALA A 191 -9.30 1.76 -8.33
CA ALA A 191 -7.90 2.00 -8.66
C ALA A 191 -7.34 3.20 -7.90
N ILE A 192 -6.03 3.15 -7.55
CA ILE A 192 -5.35 4.19 -6.76
C ILE A 192 -4.07 4.67 -7.46
N PRO A 193 -4.15 5.26 -8.66
CA PRO A 193 -2.96 5.75 -9.36
C PRO A 193 -2.20 6.79 -8.52
N HIS A 194 -0.88 6.60 -8.44
CA HIS A 194 0.08 7.46 -7.75
C HIS A 194 1.42 7.42 -8.47
N GLY A 195 2.32 8.33 -8.17
CA GLY A 195 3.65 8.38 -8.80
C GLY A 195 4.60 7.29 -8.34
N THR A 196 5.74 7.16 -9.02
CA THR A 196 6.86 6.30 -8.60
C THR A 196 7.52 6.86 -7.34
N ALA A 197 8.38 6.06 -6.70
CA ALA A 197 9.13 6.49 -5.52
C ALA A 197 10.03 7.71 -5.80
N GLU A 198 10.63 7.76 -6.98
CA GLU A 198 11.51 8.86 -7.43
C GLU A 198 10.74 10.16 -7.61
N ALA A 199 9.45 10.09 -7.96
CA ALA A 199 8.61 11.26 -8.17
C ALA A 199 8.07 11.88 -6.87
N LYS A 200 8.45 11.38 -5.67
CA LYS A 200 8.06 11.99 -4.40
C LYS A 200 8.46 13.47 -4.28
N GLY A 201 9.59 13.85 -4.86
CA GLY A 201 10.03 15.25 -4.91
C GLY A 201 9.13 16.19 -5.72
N GLU A 202 8.22 15.63 -6.54
CA GLU A 202 7.26 16.40 -7.34
C GLU A 202 5.95 16.66 -6.58
N VAL A 203 5.79 16.10 -5.39
CA VAL A 203 4.64 16.33 -4.52
C VAL A 203 4.86 17.58 -3.68
N LYS A 204 3.98 18.56 -3.80
CA LYS A 204 4.02 19.84 -3.06
C LYS A 204 3.29 19.74 -1.72
N LYS A 205 2.20 19.00 -1.69
CA LYS A 205 1.42 18.70 -0.48
C LYS A 205 0.63 17.41 -0.67
N THR A 206 0.34 16.72 0.43
CA THR A 206 -0.51 15.54 0.41
C THR A 206 -1.90 15.90 -0.07
N GLY A 207 -2.45 15.11 -1.00
CA GLY A 207 -3.79 15.31 -1.54
C GLY A 207 -4.32 14.09 -2.27
N ILE A 208 -5.66 14.00 -2.29
CA ILE A 208 -6.39 12.93 -2.98
C ILE A 208 -7.45 13.56 -3.87
N VAL A 209 -7.59 13.01 -5.08
CA VAL A 209 -8.70 13.31 -5.98
C VAL A 209 -9.48 12.04 -6.28
N MET A 210 -10.78 12.14 -6.51
CA MET A 210 -11.66 11.02 -6.82
C MET A 210 -12.37 11.26 -8.16
N LEU A 211 -12.23 10.31 -9.07
CA LEU A 211 -12.91 10.28 -10.36
C LEU A 211 -13.84 9.07 -10.39
N GLN A 212 -15.14 9.28 -10.63
CA GLN A 212 -16.12 8.21 -10.78
C GLN A 212 -16.50 8.02 -12.25
N TYR A 213 -16.38 6.79 -12.71
CA TYR A 213 -16.74 6.32 -14.04
C TYR A 213 -17.85 5.27 -13.91
N PRO A 214 -19.13 5.63 -14.08
CA PRO A 214 -20.26 4.69 -13.89
C PRO A 214 -20.20 3.45 -14.77
N ASP A 215 -19.68 3.58 -15.99
CA ASP A 215 -19.50 2.46 -16.94
C ASP A 215 -18.17 1.71 -16.75
N GLY A 216 -17.32 2.21 -15.86
CA GLY A 216 -16.01 1.66 -15.52
C GLY A 216 -14.92 1.97 -16.55
N VAL A 217 -13.69 1.89 -16.10
CA VAL A 217 -12.44 1.99 -16.87
C VAL A 217 -11.70 0.66 -16.77
N SER A 218 -11.27 0.08 -17.88
CA SER A 218 -10.57 -1.21 -17.88
C SER A 218 -9.15 -1.06 -17.35
N PHE A 219 -8.85 -1.77 -16.25
CA PHE A 219 -7.51 -1.95 -15.68
C PHE A 219 -7.08 -3.41 -15.85
N GLY A 220 -6.81 -3.80 -17.10
CA GLY A 220 -6.59 -5.19 -17.47
C GLY A 220 -7.91 -5.93 -17.70
N GLU A 221 -8.11 -7.07 -17.04
CA GLU A 221 -9.32 -7.89 -17.19
C GLU A 221 -10.51 -7.35 -16.36
N GLU A 222 -10.26 -6.48 -15.38
CA GLU A 222 -11.27 -5.92 -14.50
C GLU A 222 -11.51 -4.43 -14.74
N LYS A 223 -12.64 -3.93 -14.22
CA LYS A 223 -13.02 -2.51 -14.35
C LYS A 223 -12.91 -1.77 -13.01
N ALA A 224 -12.31 -0.58 -13.04
CA ALA A 224 -12.39 0.39 -11.96
C ALA A 224 -13.55 1.37 -12.21
N TYR A 225 -14.42 1.52 -11.25
CA TYR A 225 -15.51 2.50 -11.22
C TYR A 225 -15.14 3.75 -10.44
N LEU A 226 -14.18 3.61 -9.53
CA LEU A 226 -13.60 4.70 -8.75
C LEU A 226 -12.09 4.72 -8.95
N VAL A 227 -11.58 5.89 -9.32
CA VAL A 227 -10.15 6.14 -9.51
C VAL A 227 -9.72 7.23 -8.55
N PHE A 228 -8.88 6.90 -7.58
CA PHE A 228 -8.33 7.83 -6.60
C PHE A 228 -6.90 8.21 -6.98
N GLY A 229 -6.70 9.41 -7.51
CA GLY A 229 -5.36 9.96 -7.71
C GLY A 229 -4.76 10.37 -6.36
N ILE A 230 -3.58 9.86 -6.03
CA ILE A 230 -2.93 10.09 -4.73
C ILE A 230 -1.61 10.83 -4.92
N ALA A 231 -1.44 11.92 -4.16
CA ALA A 231 -0.18 12.61 -3.95
C ALA A 231 0.14 12.58 -2.46
N GLY A 232 1.23 11.92 -2.05
CA GLY A 232 1.63 11.79 -0.64
C GLY A 232 3.09 12.17 -0.42
N ILE A 233 3.34 13.08 0.52
CA ILE A 233 4.69 13.40 1.00
C ILE A 233 5.13 12.35 2.01
N GLY A 234 4.22 11.90 2.88
CA GLY A 234 4.38 10.87 3.90
C GLY A 234 3.21 9.88 3.89
N ASP A 235 2.89 9.33 5.04
CA ASP A 235 1.81 8.34 5.22
C ASP A 235 0.46 8.97 5.62
N GLU A 236 0.35 10.29 5.62
CA GLU A 236 -0.81 11.06 6.11
C GLU A 236 -2.10 10.77 5.31
N HIS A 237 -1.97 10.33 4.05
CA HIS A 237 -3.10 9.94 3.21
C HIS A 237 -3.74 8.61 3.61
N LEU A 238 -3.13 7.88 4.55
CA LEU A 238 -3.61 6.57 5.03
C LEU A 238 -4.53 6.69 6.24
N ASP A 239 -4.60 7.86 6.86
CA ASP A 239 -5.44 8.15 8.03
C ASP A 239 -6.87 8.62 7.63
N LEU A 240 -7.20 8.59 6.35
CA LEU A 240 -8.50 8.93 5.77
C LEU A 240 -9.29 7.67 5.47
#